data_132fa06f519614819d050fe9828153ba
#
_entry.id   132fa06f519614819d050fe9828153ba
#
_cell.length_a   1.000
_cell.length_b   1.000
_cell.length_c   1.000
_cell.angle_alpha   90.00
_cell.angle_beta   90.00
_cell.angle_gamma   90.00
#
_symmetry.space_group_name_H-M   'P 1'
#
loop_
_entity.id
_entity.type
_entity.pdbx_description
1 polymer ?
#
loop_
_entity_poly.entity_id
_entity_poly.type
_entity_poly.pdbx_seq_one_letter_code
_entity_poly.pdbx_strand_id
1 'polypeptide(L)'
;MKPEIIVVTAAYGHQKVAELGGQQALLPIIAEAGADGVEIRRELLSEAELQSLSQLADAIAEHQLEANYSVPDALYVANGLVNPQLDRYLQEAEQMGARLLKLSLGDWRPGAVMPLATRNVKLVVENDQTEYGTLEAIDAFFSQRQPLPGMTFDMGNWLWTGDDAVTAAHRLAHHVSYIHVKAAIPHGDSWRAIALDEADDSWRALLNLLPGTMPRGIEFPLQGDDLVAVTRHYVDLLREE
;
A
#
# COMPACT_ATOMS: atom_id res chain seq x y z
N MET A 1 7.44 -13.28 15.78
CA MET A 1 6.50 -13.68 14.72
C MET A 1 7.06 -13.05 13.45
N LYS A 2 7.20 -13.80 12.36
CA LYS A 2 7.68 -13.23 11.09
C LYS A 2 6.60 -12.31 10.49
N PRO A 3 6.96 -11.23 9.78
CA PRO A 3 5.98 -10.36 9.13
C PRO A 3 5.26 -11.07 7.99
N GLU A 4 4.00 -10.71 7.76
CA GLU A 4 3.27 -11.10 6.56
C GLU A 4 3.80 -10.32 5.36
N ILE A 5 3.96 -11.00 4.23
CA ILE A 5 4.38 -10.38 2.97
C ILE A 5 3.21 -10.29 2.01
N ILE A 6 2.90 -9.08 1.61
CA ILE A 6 1.81 -8.72 0.71
C ILE A 6 2.41 -8.28 -0.63
N VAL A 7 1.89 -8.77 -1.74
CA VAL A 7 2.33 -8.31 -3.05
C VAL A 7 1.33 -7.30 -3.60
N VAL A 8 1.81 -6.09 -3.90
CA VAL A 8 1.02 -5.06 -4.58
C VAL A 8 0.96 -5.40 -6.06
N THR A 9 -0.22 -5.56 -6.62
CA THR A 9 -0.38 -6.00 -8.01
C THR A 9 0.26 -5.05 -9.03
N ALA A 10 0.28 -3.76 -8.73
CA ALA A 10 0.94 -2.75 -9.56
C ALA A 10 2.47 -2.94 -9.66
N ALA A 11 3.10 -3.70 -8.77
CA ALA A 11 4.53 -4.00 -8.82
C ALA A 11 4.94 -4.74 -10.09
N TYR A 12 4.03 -5.49 -10.71
CA TYR A 12 4.27 -6.16 -12.00
C TYR A 12 4.21 -5.21 -13.20
N GLY A 13 3.74 -3.98 -13.01
CA GLY A 13 3.53 -2.98 -14.06
C GLY A 13 2.15 -3.08 -14.70
N HIS A 14 1.54 -1.94 -15.00
CA HIS A 14 0.17 -1.84 -15.55
C HIS A 14 0.01 -2.61 -16.87
N GLN A 15 1.01 -2.52 -17.74
CA GLN A 15 1.01 -3.24 -19.02
C GLN A 15 1.01 -4.75 -18.81
N LYS A 16 1.89 -5.27 -17.95
CA LYS A 16 1.97 -6.71 -17.65
C LYS A 16 0.68 -7.23 -17.02
N VAL A 17 0.07 -6.50 -16.10
CA VAL A 17 -1.23 -6.86 -15.52
C VAL A 17 -2.31 -6.98 -16.60
N ALA A 18 -2.36 -6.02 -17.54
CA ALA A 18 -3.30 -6.05 -18.65
C ALA A 18 -3.04 -7.22 -19.62
N GLU A 19 -1.77 -7.49 -19.95
CA GLU A 19 -1.36 -8.63 -20.82
C GLU A 19 -1.75 -9.98 -20.23
N LEU A 20 -1.71 -10.14 -18.91
CA LEU A 20 -2.10 -11.36 -18.20
C LEU A 20 -3.63 -11.52 -18.07
N GLY A 21 -4.40 -10.48 -18.39
CA GLY A 21 -5.85 -10.50 -18.30
C GLY A 21 -6.43 -9.95 -16.99
N GLY A 22 -5.66 -9.16 -16.25
CA GLY A 22 -6.10 -8.47 -15.04
C GLY A 22 -5.44 -9.01 -13.76
N GLN A 23 -5.80 -8.41 -12.63
CA GLN A 23 -5.17 -8.69 -11.34
C GLN A 23 -5.45 -10.12 -10.83
N GLN A 24 -6.60 -10.69 -11.15
CA GLN A 24 -6.92 -12.07 -10.77
C GLN A 24 -5.92 -13.08 -11.33
N ALA A 25 -5.37 -12.85 -12.52
CA ALA A 25 -4.36 -13.72 -13.13
C ALA A 25 -3.01 -13.75 -12.38
N LEU A 26 -2.77 -12.76 -11.51
CA LEU A 26 -1.57 -12.71 -10.65
C LEU A 26 -1.71 -13.58 -9.39
N LEU A 27 -2.91 -13.93 -8.97
CA LEU A 27 -3.13 -14.65 -7.71
C LEU A 27 -2.37 -15.98 -7.62
N PRO A 28 -2.40 -16.86 -8.65
CA PRO A 28 -1.60 -18.09 -8.59
C PRO A 28 -0.09 -17.82 -8.55
N ILE A 29 0.40 -16.79 -9.22
CA ILE A 29 1.81 -16.39 -9.19
C ILE A 29 2.22 -15.96 -7.78
N ILE A 30 1.42 -15.10 -7.15
CA ILE A 30 1.66 -14.56 -5.82
C ILE A 30 1.60 -15.67 -4.76
N ALA A 31 0.62 -16.56 -4.85
CA ALA A 31 0.46 -17.67 -3.93
C ALA A 31 1.60 -18.70 -4.08
N GLU A 32 1.98 -19.07 -5.32
CA GLU A 32 3.09 -19.99 -5.58
C GLU A 32 4.43 -19.39 -5.14
N ALA A 33 4.58 -18.07 -5.18
CA ALA A 33 5.75 -17.37 -4.66
C ALA A 33 5.85 -17.42 -3.12
N GLY A 34 4.80 -17.85 -2.42
CA GLY A 34 4.78 -17.98 -0.97
C GLY A 34 4.42 -16.68 -0.22
N ALA A 35 3.82 -15.71 -0.87
CA ALA A 35 3.28 -14.51 -0.21
C ALA A 35 2.07 -14.87 0.67
N ASP A 36 1.81 -14.02 1.68
CA ASP A 36 0.68 -14.19 2.59
C ASP A 36 -0.59 -13.47 2.09
N GLY A 37 -0.42 -12.48 1.22
CA GLY A 37 -1.55 -11.72 0.70
C GLY A 37 -1.25 -10.92 -0.56
N VAL A 38 -2.28 -10.26 -1.03
CA VAL A 38 -2.29 -9.42 -2.24
C VAL A 38 -2.91 -8.07 -1.93
N GLU A 39 -2.33 -7.01 -2.46
CA GLU A 39 -2.98 -5.70 -2.49
C GLU A 39 -3.56 -5.45 -3.88
N ILE A 40 -4.88 -5.42 -3.94
CA ILE A 40 -5.63 -5.10 -5.16
C ILE A 40 -5.68 -3.58 -5.36
N ARG A 41 -5.34 -3.14 -6.56
CA ARG A 41 -5.35 -1.73 -6.96
C ARG A 41 -6.65 -1.42 -7.72
N ARG A 42 -7.43 -0.46 -7.18
CA ARG A 42 -8.73 -0.12 -7.75
C ARG A 42 -8.64 0.37 -9.20
N GLU A 43 -7.61 1.15 -9.51
CA GLU A 43 -7.37 1.73 -10.84
C GLU A 43 -7.04 0.67 -11.92
N LEU A 44 -6.72 -0.55 -11.50
CA LEU A 44 -6.45 -1.67 -12.40
C LEU A 44 -7.67 -2.60 -12.57
N LEU A 45 -8.78 -2.31 -11.91
CA LEU A 45 -10.04 -3.02 -12.07
C LEU A 45 -10.88 -2.38 -13.19
N SER A 46 -11.43 -3.20 -14.06
CA SER A 46 -12.44 -2.79 -15.03
C SER A 46 -13.79 -2.55 -14.33
N GLU A 47 -14.70 -1.85 -15.03
CA GLU A 47 -16.08 -1.66 -14.54
C GLU A 47 -16.79 -3.00 -14.26
N ALA A 48 -16.56 -4.02 -15.09
CA ALA A 48 -17.14 -5.36 -14.89
C ALA A 48 -16.57 -6.03 -13.62
N GLU A 49 -15.29 -5.91 -13.35
CA GLU A 49 -14.66 -6.44 -12.13
C GLU A 49 -15.17 -5.71 -10.89
N LEU A 50 -15.36 -4.38 -10.95
CA LEU A 50 -15.96 -3.61 -9.85
C LEU A 50 -17.41 -4.03 -9.53
N GLN A 51 -18.12 -4.62 -10.50
CA GLN A 51 -19.46 -5.16 -10.28
C GLN A 51 -19.47 -6.60 -9.79
N SER A 52 -18.31 -7.28 -9.74
CA SER A 52 -18.16 -8.69 -9.38
C SER A 52 -17.07 -8.93 -8.33
N LEU A 53 -16.88 -8.00 -7.39
CA LEU A 53 -15.83 -8.06 -6.37
C LEU A 53 -15.90 -9.30 -5.48
N SER A 54 -17.10 -9.87 -5.26
CA SER A 54 -17.26 -11.12 -4.53
C SER A 54 -16.60 -12.31 -5.25
N GLN A 55 -16.59 -12.32 -6.59
CA GLN A 55 -15.91 -13.36 -7.36
C GLN A 55 -14.37 -13.23 -7.22
N LEU A 56 -13.87 -12.01 -7.18
CA LEU A 56 -12.46 -11.76 -6.89
C LEU A 56 -12.11 -12.17 -5.45
N ALA A 57 -12.99 -11.91 -4.48
CA ALA A 57 -12.83 -12.37 -3.10
C ALA A 57 -12.73 -13.90 -3.02
N ASP A 58 -13.61 -14.63 -3.72
CA ASP A 58 -13.58 -16.08 -3.79
C ASP A 58 -12.25 -16.59 -4.39
N ALA A 59 -11.79 -15.97 -5.48
CA ALA A 59 -10.52 -16.33 -6.11
C ALA A 59 -9.31 -16.07 -5.19
N ILE A 60 -9.30 -14.96 -4.44
CA ILE A 60 -8.25 -14.67 -3.46
C ILE A 60 -8.25 -15.73 -2.35
N ALA A 61 -9.43 -16.08 -1.85
CA ALA A 61 -9.58 -17.11 -0.81
C ALA A 61 -9.16 -18.51 -1.30
N GLU A 62 -9.49 -18.88 -2.54
CA GLU A 62 -9.05 -20.15 -3.16
C GLU A 62 -7.52 -20.29 -3.18
N HIS A 63 -6.81 -19.19 -3.35
CA HIS A 63 -5.35 -19.13 -3.30
C HIS A 63 -4.78 -18.96 -1.88
N GLN A 64 -5.64 -18.96 -0.85
CA GLN A 64 -5.27 -18.78 0.56
C GLN A 64 -4.49 -17.49 0.82
N LEU A 65 -4.83 -16.43 0.09
CA LEU A 65 -4.25 -15.10 0.24
C LEU A 65 -5.18 -14.19 1.06
N GLU A 66 -4.57 -13.30 1.84
CA GLU A 66 -5.28 -12.18 2.46
C GLU A 66 -5.38 -11.02 1.48
N ALA A 67 -6.50 -10.29 1.51
CA ALA A 67 -6.72 -9.14 0.64
C ALA A 67 -6.50 -7.82 1.36
N ASN A 68 -5.76 -6.92 0.73
CA ASN A 68 -5.75 -5.48 1.01
C ASN A 68 -6.31 -4.75 -0.21
N TYR A 69 -6.97 -3.62 -0.01
CA TYR A 69 -7.54 -2.82 -1.08
C TYR A 69 -6.97 -1.41 -1.09
N SER A 70 -6.41 -1.00 -2.22
CA SER A 70 -5.82 0.32 -2.42
C SER A 70 -6.61 1.11 -3.46
N VAL A 71 -7.00 2.31 -3.09
CA VAL A 71 -7.70 3.26 -3.95
C VAL A 71 -6.81 4.47 -4.19
N PRO A 72 -6.57 4.88 -5.46
CA PRO A 72 -5.70 6.00 -5.80
C PRO A 72 -6.43 7.33 -5.61
N ASP A 73 -7.02 7.50 -4.45
CA ASP A 73 -7.84 8.67 -4.10
C ASP A 73 -7.47 9.11 -2.68
N ALA A 74 -7.87 10.31 -2.30
CA ALA A 74 -7.56 10.89 -1.01
C ALA A 74 -8.72 10.70 -0.02
N LEU A 75 -8.40 10.54 1.27
CA LEU A 75 -9.38 10.53 2.35
C LEU A 75 -10.07 11.89 2.50
N TYR A 76 -9.30 12.97 2.34
CA TYR A 76 -9.80 14.34 2.37
C TYR A 76 -9.65 15.00 1.01
N VAL A 77 -10.76 15.49 0.49
CA VAL A 77 -10.79 16.31 -0.73
C VAL A 77 -10.67 17.80 -0.38
N ALA A 78 -10.76 18.68 -1.37
CA ALA A 78 -10.59 20.12 -1.19
C ALA A 78 -11.35 20.66 0.05
N ASN A 79 -10.70 21.58 0.75
CA ASN A 79 -11.21 22.25 1.96
C ASN A 79 -11.39 21.35 3.20
N GLY A 80 -10.68 20.24 3.28
CA GLY A 80 -10.74 19.33 4.43
C GLY A 80 -12.04 18.53 4.54
N LEU A 81 -12.78 18.41 3.44
CA LEU A 81 -14.00 17.59 3.42
C LEU A 81 -13.63 16.12 3.25
N VAL A 82 -14.31 15.25 4.01
CA VAL A 82 -14.16 13.80 3.82
C VAL A 82 -14.60 13.45 2.39
N ASN A 83 -13.84 12.59 1.73
CA ASN A 83 -14.14 12.16 0.38
C ASN A 83 -15.56 11.56 0.30
N PRO A 84 -16.44 12.12 -0.55
CA PRO A 84 -17.81 11.64 -0.66
C PRO A 84 -17.94 10.21 -1.19
N GLN A 85 -16.87 9.65 -1.78
CA GLN A 85 -16.82 8.26 -2.25
C GLN A 85 -16.35 7.27 -1.18
N LEU A 86 -15.98 7.73 0.02
CA LEU A 86 -15.40 6.85 1.05
C LEU A 86 -16.31 5.66 1.40
N ASP A 87 -17.61 5.88 1.55
CA ASP A 87 -18.54 4.78 1.86
C ASP A 87 -18.59 3.73 0.74
N ARG A 88 -18.54 4.16 -0.52
CA ARG A 88 -18.42 3.26 -1.66
C ARG A 88 -17.14 2.44 -1.61
N TYR A 89 -16.00 3.06 -1.34
CA TYR A 89 -14.72 2.35 -1.26
C TYR A 89 -14.68 1.36 -0.10
N LEU A 90 -15.27 1.71 1.05
CA LEU A 90 -15.42 0.79 2.18
C LEU A 90 -16.33 -0.39 1.82
N GLN A 91 -17.41 -0.16 1.09
CA GLN A 91 -18.30 -1.21 0.61
C GLN A 91 -17.60 -2.13 -0.40
N GLU A 92 -16.84 -1.58 -1.35
CA GLU A 92 -16.03 -2.35 -2.30
C GLU A 92 -15.00 -3.23 -1.55
N ALA A 93 -14.28 -2.66 -0.56
CA ALA A 93 -13.32 -3.39 0.26
C ALA A 93 -13.98 -4.54 1.05
N GLU A 94 -15.16 -4.31 1.63
CA GLU A 94 -15.91 -5.33 2.34
C GLU A 94 -16.37 -6.46 1.42
N GLN A 95 -16.88 -6.14 0.22
CA GLN A 95 -17.27 -7.12 -0.80
C GLN A 95 -16.10 -7.97 -1.28
N MET A 96 -14.90 -7.40 -1.33
CA MET A 96 -13.66 -8.08 -1.68
C MET A 96 -13.10 -8.93 -0.53
N GLY A 97 -13.65 -8.79 0.68
CA GLY A 97 -13.09 -9.41 1.88
C GLY A 97 -11.75 -8.81 2.32
N ALA A 98 -11.48 -7.55 1.94
CA ALA A 98 -10.24 -6.89 2.28
C ALA A 98 -10.14 -6.57 3.78
N ARG A 99 -8.96 -6.80 4.37
CA ARG A 99 -8.68 -6.47 5.77
C ARG A 99 -8.51 -4.97 5.99
N LEU A 100 -7.98 -4.28 5.00
CA LEU A 100 -7.80 -2.83 5.04
C LEU A 100 -8.15 -2.17 3.71
N LEU A 101 -8.53 -0.90 3.81
CA LEU A 101 -8.68 0.05 2.73
C LEU A 101 -7.62 1.14 2.88
N LYS A 102 -6.79 1.31 1.86
CA LYS A 102 -5.73 2.31 1.80
C LYS A 102 -6.14 3.47 0.89
N LEU A 103 -6.00 4.68 1.41
CA LEU A 103 -6.17 5.96 0.71
C LEU A 103 -4.97 6.85 1.02
N SER A 104 -4.68 7.86 0.19
CA SER A 104 -3.80 8.96 0.59
C SER A 104 -4.50 9.91 1.58
N LEU A 105 -3.75 10.77 2.27
CA LEU A 105 -4.34 11.72 3.22
C LEU A 105 -5.19 12.78 2.52
N GLY A 106 -4.65 13.44 1.51
CA GLY A 106 -5.30 14.57 0.83
C GLY A 106 -5.30 15.87 1.67
N ASP A 107 -6.17 16.80 1.30
CA ASP A 107 -6.26 18.16 1.90
C ASP A 107 -6.91 18.13 3.31
N TRP A 108 -6.32 17.35 4.22
CA TRP A 108 -6.77 17.37 5.62
C TRP A 108 -6.45 18.72 6.26
N ARG A 109 -7.37 19.19 7.10
CA ARG A 109 -7.23 20.46 7.85
C ARG A 109 -7.58 20.24 9.32
N PRO A 110 -6.90 20.96 10.24
CA PRO A 110 -7.27 20.93 11.65
C PRO A 110 -8.76 21.21 11.87
N GLY A 111 -9.42 20.34 12.62
CA GLY A 111 -10.86 20.45 12.86
C GLY A 111 -11.74 19.74 11.82
N ALA A 112 -11.16 19.14 10.78
CA ALA A 112 -11.90 18.31 9.85
C ALA A 112 -12.56 17.11 10.57
N VAL A 113 -13.72 16.68 10.05
CA VAL A 113 -14.41 15.50 10.56
C VAL A 113 -13.54 14.27 10.37
N MET A 114 -13.37 13.48 11.45
CA MET A 114 -12.64 12.20 11.36
C MET A 114 -13.62 11.11 10.95
N PRO A 115 -13.44 10.49 9.79
CA PRO A 115 -14.29 9.38 9.40
C PRO A 115 -13.98 8.17 10.27
N LEU A 116 -15.02 7.58 10.84
CA LEU A 116 -14.92 6.32 11.56
C LEU A 116 -15.19 5.19 10.55
N ALA A 117 -14.35 4.17 10.56
CA ALA A 117 -14.63 2.95 9.84
C ALA A 117 -15.83 2.26 10.49
N THR A 118 -16.97 2.30 9.85
CA THR A 118 -18.23 1.70 10.34
C THR A 118 -18.37 0.24 9.91
N ARG A 119 -17.41 -0.28 9.17
CA ARG A 119 -17.38 -1.63 8.59
C ARG A 119 -16.20 -2.43 9.16
N ASN A 120 -16.18 -3.74 8.92
CA ASN A 120 -15.09 -4.64 9.35
C ASN A 120 -13.80 -4.49 8.53
N VAL A 121 -13.59 -3.32 7.94
CA VAL A 121 -12.43 -2.98 7.13
C VAL A 121 -11.63 -1.89 7.85
N LYS A 122 -10.35 -2.11 8.06
CA LYS A 122 -9.46 -1.12 8.67
C LYS A 122 -9.15 -0.02 7.66
N LEU A 123 -9.46 1.23 7.99
CA LEU A 123 -9.02 2.37 7.19
C LEU A 123 -7.57 2.70 7.52
N VAL A 124 -6.74 2.88 6.51
CA VAL A 124 -5.34 3.31 6.64
C VAL A 124 -5.04 4.45 5.67
N VAL A 125 -4.14 5.33 6.09
CA VAL A 125 -3.72 6.51 5.33
C VAL A 125 -2.25 6.39 4.98
N GLU A 126 -1.91 6.67 3.72
CA GLU A 126 -0.54 6.60 3.20
C GLU A 126 0.05 8.00 3.00
N ASN A 127 1.36 8.13 3.25
CA ASN A 127 2.15 9.25 2.76
C ASN A 127 2.38 9.09 1.26
N ASP A 128 1.72 9.92 0.48
CA ASP A 128 1.82 9.90 -0.98
C ASP A 128 2.92 10.85 -1.51
N GLN A 129 2.99 10.99 -2.82
CA GLN A 129 4.00 11.82 -3.50
C GLN A 129 3.57 13.28 -3.68
N THR A 130 2.42 13.67 -3.12
CA THR A 130 1.89 15.03 -3.22
C THR A 130 2.32 15.92 -2.05
N GLU A 131 2.01 17.20 -2.13
CA GLU A 131 2.20 18.15 -1.02
C GLU A 131 1.48 17.74 0.28
N TYR A 132 0.45 16.89 0.18
CA TYR A 132 -0.29 16.37 1.32
C TYR A 132 0.37 15.13 1.97
N GLY A 133 1.34 14.52 1.29
CA GLY A 133 2.13 13.39 1.79
C GLY A 133 3.42 13.81 2.50
N THR A 134 3.66 15.10 2.71
CA THR A 134 4.85 15.61 3.43
C THR A 134 4.85 15.16 4.89
N LEU A 135 6.03 15.06 5.48
CA LEU A 135 6.17 14.70 6.90
C LEU A 135 5.41 15.68 7.80
N GLU A 136 5.43 16.98 7.48
CA GLU A 136 4.68 17.99 8.23
C GLU A 136 3.18 17.70 8.20
N ALA A 137 2.61 17.42 7.04
CA ALA A 137 1.17 17.15 6.88
C ALA A 137 0.74 15.84 7.59
N ILE A 138 1.51 14.78 7.38
CA ILE A 138 1.22 13.45 7.97
C ILE A 138 1.38 13.48 9.50
N ASP A 139 2.46 14.08 10.02
CA ASP A 139 2.70 14.20 11.47
C ASP A 139 1.63 15.07 12.15
N ALA A 140 1.20 16.16 11.51
CA ALA A 140 0.09 16.98 12.01
C ALA A 140 -1.23 16.20 12.10
N PHE A 141 -1.52 15.38 11.10
CA PHE A 141 -2.70 14.51 11.10
C PHE A 141 -2.63 13.47 12.23
N PHE A 142 -1.53 12.74 12.34
CA PHE A 142 -1.38 11.68 13.35
C PHE A 142 -1.16 12.20 14.78
N SER A 143 -0.88 13.48 14.95
CA SER A 143 -0.80 14.13 16.26
C SER A 143 -2.15 14.50 16.89
N GLN A 144 -3.27 14.20 16.22
CA GLN A 144 -4.60 14.45 16.75
C GLN A 144 -4.91 13.54 17.94
N ARG A 145 -5.72 14.04 18.92
CA ARG A 145 -6.07 13.32 20.16
C ARG A 145 -7.36 12.49 20.07
N GLN A 146 -7.82 12.20 18.88
CA GLN A 146 -9.03 11.41 18.63
C GLN A 146 -8.65 10.06 18.02
N PRO A 147 -9.55 9.06 17.98
CA PRO A 147 -9.30 7.82 17.25
C PRO A 147 -8.94 8.12 15.81
N LEU A 148 -7.84 7.54 15.35
CA LEU A 148 -7.26 7.78 14.03
C LEU A 148 -7.30 6.51 13.17
N PRO A 149 -7.32 6.63 11.83
CA PRO A 149 -6.96 5.54 10.94
C PRO A 149 -5.57 5.00 11.26
N GLY A 150 -5.26 3.79 10.78
CA GLY A 150 -3.88 3.33 10.77
C GLY A 150 -3.05 4.06 9.71
N MET A 151 -1.74 3.84 9.72
CA MET A 151 -0.84 4.38 8.71
C MET A 151 -0.29 3.26 7.84
N THR A 152 -0.32 3.47 6.51
CA THR A 152 0.59 2.82 5.58
C THR A 152 1.81 3.71 5.43
N PHE A 153 2.96 3.24 5.91
CA PHE A 153 4.23 3.93 5.74
C PHE A 153 4.87 3.49 4.43
N ASP A 154 4.81 4.33 3.40
CA ASP A 154 5.57 4.09 2.17
C ASP A 154 7.00 4.60 2.37
N MET A 155 7.96 3.70 2.28
CA MET A 155 9.36 3.99 2.55
C MET A 155 9.99 4.90 1.51
N GLY A 156 9.55 4.83 0.26
CA GLY A 156 10.13 5.56 -0.86
C GLY A 156 9.50 6.92 -1.12
N ASN A 157 8.22 7.11 -0.81
CA ASN A 157 7.49 8.34 -1.18
C ASN A 157 8.07 9.61 -0.54
N TRP A 158 8.79 9.51 0.57
CA TRP A 158 9.49 10.63 1.21
C TRP A 158 10.51 11.31 0.27
N LEU A 159 11.06 10.58 -0.69
CA LEU A 159 11.97 11.13 -1.69
C LEU A 159 11.27 12.16 -2.60
N TRP A 160 10.01 11.89 -2.97
CA TRP A 160 9.23 12.81 -3.81
C TRP A 160 8.82 14.08 -3.09
N THR A 161 8.63 14.02 -1.78
CA THR A 161 8.29 15.21 -0.96
C THR A 161 9.53 15.93 -0.43
N GLY A 162 10.72 15.35 -0.58
CA GLY A 162 11.97 15.90 -0.09
C GLY A 162 12.16 15.77 1.42
N ASP A 163 11.39 14.87 2.06
CA ASP A 163 11.49 14.60 3.48
C ASP A 163 12.51 13.50 3.80
N ASP A 164 13.08 13.54 5.01
CA ASP A 164 13.96 12.49 5.49
C ASP A 164 13.18 11.29 6.06
N ALA A 165 13.28 10.14 5.39
CA ALA A 165 12.55 8.94 5.75
C ALA A 165 12.91 8.41 7.15
N VAL A 166 14.14 8.59 7.61
CA VAL A 166 14.60 8.19 8.95
C VAL A 166 13.92 9.04 10.01
N THR A 167 13.86 10.36 9.81
CA THR A 167 13.12 11.27 10.68
C THR A 167 11.63 10.94 10.70
N ALA A 168 11.05 10.64 9.54
CA ALA A 168 9.65 10.21 9.44
C ALA A 168 9.39 8.91 10.24
N ALA A 169 10.26 7.91 10.11
CA ALA A 169 10.15 6.66 10.86
C ALA A 169 10.18 6.91 12.37
N HIS A 170 11.11 7.73 12.87
CA HIS A 170 11.19 8.05 14.30
C HIS A 170 9.93 8.72 14.84
N ARG A 171 9.27 9.56 14.03
CA ARG A 171 8.05 10.26 14.46
C ARG A 171 6.80 9.38 14.37
N LEU A 172 6.70 8.57 13.31
CA LEU A 172 5.45 7.95 12.89
C LEU A 172 5.37 6.44 13.12
N ALA A 173 6.46 5.77 13.50
CA ALA A 173 6.50 4.30 13.62
C ALA A 173 5.35 3.72 14.48
N HIS A 174 4.95 4.40 15.55
CA HIS A 174 3.88 3.92 16.44
C HIS A 174 2.46 4.00 15.83
N HIS A 175 2.29 4.69 14.71
CA HIS A 175 1.03 4.74 13.95
C HIS A 175 0.99 3.70 12.82
N VAL A 176 2.13 3.11 12.47
CA VAL A 176 2.27 2.21 11.33
C VAL A 176 1.51 0.92 11.54
N SER A 177 0.67 0.59 10.59
CA SER A 177 -0.12 -0.64 10.54
C SER A 177 0.21 -1.50 9.33
N TYR A 178 0.86 -0.92 8.33
CA TYR A 178 1.24 -1.53 7.09
C TYR A 178 2.44 -0.79 6.50
N ILE A 179 3.39 -1.48 5.92
CA ILE A 179 4.60 -0.90 5.36
C ILE A 179 4.60 -1.17 3.85
N HIS A 180 4.67 -0.12 3.03
CA HIS A 180 5.03 -0.26 1.63
C HIS A 180 6.55 -0.20 1.51
N VAL A 181 7.16 -1.32 1.16
CA VAL A 181 8.59 -1.39 0.90
C VAL A 181 8.84 -0.88 -0.51
N LYS A 182 9.63 0.18 -0.61
CA LYS A 182 9.95 0.84 -1.87
C LYS A 182 11.34 1.46 -1.78
N ALA A 183 12.14 1.27 -2.82
CA ALA A 183 13.39 1.98 -3.07
C ALA A 183 13.26 2.76 -4.38
N ALA A 184 13.95 3.89 -4.50
CA ALA A 184 13.92 4.70 -5.71
C ALA A 184 15.26 5.39 -5.93
N ILE A 185 15.50 5.77 -7.19
CA ILE A 185 16.68 6.53 -7.63
C ILE A 185 16.23 7.80 -8.38
N PRO A 186 17.08 8.83 -8.44
CA PRO A 186 16.82 10.01 -9.25
C PRO A 186 16.56 9.64 -10.72
N HIS A 187 15.54 10.25 -11.32
CA HIS A 187 15.19 10.07 -12.72
C HIS A 187 14.64 11.37 -13.33
N GLY A 188 15.47 12.07 -14.13
CA GLY A 188 15.13 13.41 -14.60
C GLY A 188 14.95 14.38 -13.43
N ASP A 189 13.85 15.09 -13.43
CA ASP A 189 13.46 16.01 -12.35
C ASP A 189 12.63 15.33 -11.23
N SER A 190 12.59 14.01 -11.19
CA SER A 190 11.79 13.22 -10.27
C SER A 190 12.53 11.96 -9.79
N TRP A 191 11.81 10.97 -9.34
CA TRP A 191 12.30 9.69 -8.85
C TRP A 191 11.68 8.52 -9.61
N ARG A 192 12.35 7.39 -9.62
CA ARG A 192 11.86 6.13 -10.18
C ARG A 192 12.09 5.01 -9.21
N ALA A 193 11.03 4.26 -8.92
CA ALA A 193 11.15 3.04 -8.12
C ALA A 193 12.03 2.00 -8.84
N ILE A 194 12.83 1.30 -8.05
CA ILE A 194 13.74 0.24 -8.51
C ILE A 194 13.57 -1.01 -7.65
N ALA A 195 14.00 -2.16 -8.19
CA ALA A 195 14.08 -3.38 -7.42
C ALA A 195 15.08 -3.25 -6.25
N LEU A 196 14.84 -3.93 -5.15
CA LEU A 196 15.68 -3.79 -3.94
C LEU A 196 17.14 -4.22 -4.19
N ASP A 197 17.37 -5.19 -5.07
CA ASP A 197 18.72 -5.64 -5.43
C ASP A 197 19.52 -4.57 -6.21
N GLU A 198 18.86 -3.57 -6.77
CA GLU A 198 19.47 -2.43 -7.43
C GLU A 198 19.72 -1.26 -6.49
N ALA A 199 19.16 -1.31 -5.27
CA ALA A 199 19.30 -0.28 -4.26
C ALA A 199 20.51 -0.53 -3.35
N ASP A 200 20.95 0.53 -2.68
CA ASP A 200 21.87 0.39 -1.55
C ASP A 200 21.14 -0.15 -0.30
N ASP A 201 21.88 -0.46 0.77
CA ASP A 201 21.33 -1.04 1.99
C ASP A 201 20.55 -0.06 2.88
N SER A 202 20.35 1.18 2.46
CA SER A 202 19.64 2.19 3.25
C SER A 202 18.17 1.79 3.54
N TRP A 203 17.54 1.05 2.63
CA TRP A 203 16.19 0.54 2.84
C TRP A 203 16.11 -0.46 4.02
N ARG A 204 17.16 -1.28 4.24
CA ARG A 204 17.21 -2.20 5.41
C ARG A 204 17.29 -1.42 6.71
N ALA A 205 18.17 -0.41 6.75
CA ALA A 205 18.30 0.45 7.91
C ALA A 205 16.99 1.15 8.25
N LEU A 206 16.27 1.66 7.24
CA LEU A 206 14.96 2.30 7.41
C LEU A 206 13.90 1.29 7.88
N LEU A 207 13.82 0.12 7.25
CA LEU A 207 12.87 -0.93 7.62
C LEU A 207 13.03 -1.35 9.09
N ASN A 208 14.27 -1.42 9.59
CA ASN A 208 14.56 -1.74 10.99
C ASN A 208 14.12 -0.68 12.01
N LEU A 209 13.77 0.54 11.58
CA LEU A 209 13.17 1.56 12.43
C LEU A 209 11.65 1.43 12.54
N LEU A 210 11.04 0.63 11.68
CA LEU A 210 9.60 0.40 11.64
C LEU A 210 9.22 -0.85 12.45
N PRO A 211 7.95 -0.99 12.87
CA PRO A 211 7.55 -2.14 13.68
C PRO A 211 7.70 -3.46 12.90
N GLY A 212 8.60 -4.34 13.34
CA GLY A 212 9.01 -5.55 12.62
C GLY A 212 7.92 -6.61 12.42
N THR A 213 6.79 -6.50 13.12
CA THR A 213 5.66 -7.44 13.01
C THR A 213 4.57 -6.97 12.05
N MET A 214 4.67 -5.73 11.55
CA MET A 214 3.67 -5.20 10.61
C MET A 214 3.81 -5.85 9.24
N PRO A 215 2.68 -6.07 8.52
CA PRO A 215 2.71 -6.55 7.16
C PRO A 215 3.57 -5.66 6.26
N ARG A 216 4.30 -6.28 5.32
CA ARG A 216 5.18 -5.63 4.36
C ARG A 216 4.64 -5.81 2.96
N GLY A 217 4.30 -4.72 2.28
CA GLY A 217 3.86 -4.69 0.89
C GLY A 217 5.03 -4.49 -0.07
N ILE A 218 5.17 -5.36 -1.04
CA ILE A 218 6.14 -5.20 -2.14
C ILE A 218 5.56 -4.18 -3.12
N GLU A 219 6.08 -2.95 -3.11
CA GLU A 219 5.67 -1.88 -4.02
C GLU A 219 6.86 -1.32 -4.82
N PHE A 220 7.69 -2.20 -5.30
CA PHE A 220 8.79 -1.93 -6.24
C PHE A 220 8.70 -2.90 -7.43
N PRO A 221 9.35 -2.59 -8.58
CA PRO A 221 9.19 -3.38 -9.79
C PRO A 221 9.54 -4.86 -9.61
N LEU A 222 8.61 -5.74 -9.96
CA LEU A 222 8.77 -7.18 -10.08
C LEU A 222 8.82 -7.53 -11.59
N GLN A 223 10.04 -7.60 -12.15
CA GLN A 223 10.26 -7.83 -13.57
C GLN A 223 11.16 -9.03 -13.78
N GLY A 224 10.84 -9.84 -14.75
CA GLY A 224 11.61 -11.03 -15.13
C GLY A 224 10.80 -11.95 -16.02
N ASP A 225 11.48 -12.94 -16.60
CA ASP A 225 10.83 -13.97 -17.45
C ASP A 225 10.00 -14.95 -16.59
N ASP A 226 10.45 -15.22 -15.38
CA ASP A 226 9.76 -16.05 -14.39
C ASP A 226 9.25 -15.19 -13.23
N LEU A 227 7.98 -14.79 -13.30
CA LEU A 227 7.35 -13.93 -12.30
C LEU A 227 7.22 -14.62 -10.93
N VAL A 228 7.07 -15.94 -10.89
CA VAL A 228 7.04 -16.69 -9.64
C VAL A 228 8.41 -16.63 -8.95
N ALA A 229 9.47 -16.89 -9.70
CA ALA A 229 10.82 -16.88 -9.14
C ALA A 229 11.23 -15.49 -8.63
N VAL A 230 10.97 -14.43 -9.39
CA VAL A 230 11.32 -13.07 -8.95
C VAL A 230 10.48 -12.64 -7.73
N THR A 231 9.20 -12.96 -7.71
CA THR A 231 8.34 -12.64 -6.56
C THR A 231 8.78 -13.40 -5.31
N ARG A 232 9.06 -14.70 -5.44
CA ARG A 232 9.56 -15.54 -4.33
C ARG A 232 10.85 -15.01 -3.74
N HIS A 233 11.78 -14.59 -4.59
CA HIS A 233 13.04 -14.00 -4.14
C HIS A 233 12.81 -12.85 -3.15
N TYR A 234 11.93 -11.90 -3.49
CA TYR A 234 11.65 -10.75 -2.61
C TYR A 234 10.72 -11.09 -1.44
N VAL A 235 9.82 -12.04 -1.59
CA VAL A 235 9.01 -12.56 -0.46
C VAL A 235 9.93 -13.17 0.59
N ASP A 236 10.88 -14.00 0.20
CA ASP A 236 11.82 -14.63 1.11
C ASP A 236 12.75 -13.59 1.74
N LEU A 237 13.32 -12.67 0.92
CA LEU A 237 14.16 -11.59 1.40
C LEU A 237 13.47 -10.77 2.50
N LEU A 238 12.27 -10.26 2.21
CA LEU A 238 11.55 -9.39 3.15
C LEU A 238 10.98 -10.13 4.37
N ARG A 239 10.86 -11.45 4.32
CA ARG A 239 10.41 -12.26 5.47
C ARG A 239 11.53 -12.51 6.46
N GLU A 240 12.78 -12.39 6.06
CA GLU A 240 13.96 -12.62 6.88
C GLU A 240 14.54 -11.34 7.51
N GLU A 241 14.27 -10.19 6.93
CA GLU A 241 14.63 -8.89 7.49
C GLU A 241 13.71 -8.53 8.69
#